data_3bd6adcb6882c8fee5bb9b0ee7217ab3
#
_entry.id   3bd6adcb6882c8fee5bb9b0ee7217ab3
#
_cell.length_a   1.000
_cell.length_b   1.000
_cell.length_c   1.000
_cell.angle_alpha   90.00
_cell.angle_beta   90.00
_cell.angle_gamma   90.00
#
_symmetry.space_group_name_H-M   'P 1'
#
loop_
_entity.id
_entity.type
_entity.pdbx_description
1 polymer ?
#
loop_
_entity_poly.entity_id
_entity_poly.type
_entity_poly.pdbx_seq_one_letter_code
_entity_poly.pdbx_strand_id
1 'polypeptide(L)'
;MEKFSNFLNEFKLRSRHHSKLSNFIGPELINNNYSNILEFGVSQKCMSTELFLNYCESKECNLFSVDNVDYSEKFKNNKWKFIKSRDDDFKFVSSYIPHKIDLILLDTVHEAKHVEKIIYLYYDYLNLQSCFFIDDISWIPYLIDSDKSRFYAEINNYETFIKLL
;
A
#
# COMPACT_ATOMS: atom_id res chain seq x y z
N MET A 1 -5.97 -18.77 8.52
CA MET A 1 -4.67 -18.88 7.78
C MET A 1 -4.84 -19.61 6.46
N GLU A 2 -5.35 -20.82 6.44
CA GLU A 2 -5.53 -21.62 5.21
C GLU A 2 -6.37 -20.90 4.14
N LYS A 3 -7.50 -20.27 4.54
CA LYS A 3 -8.37 -19.51 3.63
C LYS A 3 -7.62 -18.36 2.92
N PHE A 4 -6.80 -17.58 3.64
CA PHE A 4 -6.03 -16.49 3.06
C PHE A 4 -4.90 -17.00 2.16
N SER A 5 -4.20 -18.07 2.55
CA SER A 5 -3.15 -18.68 1.72
C SER A 5 -3.70 -19.23 0.41
N ASN A 6 -4.89 -19.83 0.43
CA ASN A 6 -5.59 -20.29 -0.79
C ASN A 6 -5.97 -19.11 -1.68
N PHE A 7 -6.56 -18.05 -1.11
CA PHE A 7 -6.84 -16.81 -1.84
C PHE A 7 -5.57 -16.24 -2.49
N LEU A 8 -4.47 -16.12 -1.74
CA LEU A 8 -3.21 -15.56 -2.24
C LEU A 8 -2.63 -16.36 -3.42
N ASN A 9 -2.78 -17.69 -3.39
CA ASN A 9 -2.37 -18.58 -4.48
C ASN A 9 -3.18 -18.35 -5.76
N GLU A 10 -4.48 -18.11 -5.65
CA GLU A 10 -5.34 -17.79 -6.78
C GLU A 10 -5.11 -16.34 -7.26
N PHE A 11 -4.98 -15.40 -6.33
CA PHE A 11 -4.78 -13.98 -6.61
C PHE A 11 -3.53 -13.73 -7.44
N LYS A 12 -2.39 -14.35 -7.10
CA LYS A 12 -1.13 -14.19 -7.84
C LYS A 12 -1.20 -14.65 -9.30
N LEU A 13 -2.12 -15.55 -9.65
CA LEU A 13 -2.25 -16.08 -11.01
C LEU A 13 -3.06 -15.17 -11.95
N ARG A 14 -3.77 -14.17 -11.41
CA ARG A 14 -4.69 -13.34 -12.21
C ARG A 14 -3.97 -12.39 -13.18
N SER A 15 -2.84 -11.82 -12.78
CA SER A 15 -2.01 -10.96 -13.64
C SER A 15 -0.62 -10.75 -13.04
N ARG A 16 0.30 -10.14 -13.84
CA ARG A 16 1.64 -9.75 -13.37
C ARG A 16 1.59 -8.83 -12.14
N HIS A 17 0.64 -7.88 -12.09
CA HIS A 17 0.52 -6.97 -10.94
C HIS A 17 0.04 -7.69 -9.69
N HIS A 18 -0.93 -8.62 -9.80
CA HIS A 18 -1.35 -9.46 -8.69
C HIS A 18 -0.19 -10.34 -8.18
N SER A 19 0.60 -10.90 -9.11
CA SER A 19 1.80 -11.67 -8.75
C SER A 19 2.84 -10.81 -8.02
N LYS A 20 3.06 -9.56 -8.46
CA LYS A 20 3.95 -8.59 -7.78
C LYS A 20 3.49 -8.37 -6.33
N LEU A 21 2.24 -7.95 -6.12
CA LEU A 21 1.68 -7.73 -4.79
C LEU A 21 1.77 -8.97 -3.90
N SER A 22 1.42 -10.16 -4.44
CA SER A 22 1.50 -11.42 -3.71
C SER A 22 2.91 -11.78 -3.27
N ASN A 23 3.91 -11.49 -4.09
CA ASN A 23 5.31 -11.85 -3.80
C ASN A 23 5.97 -10.89 -2.81
N PHE A 24 5.58 -9.61 -2.80
CA PHE A 24 6.19 -8.61 -1.93
C PHE A 24 5.45 -8.44 -0.61
N ILE A 25 4.11 -8.33 -0.65
CA ILE A 25 3.30 -8.09 0.55
C ILE A 25 2.79 -9.41 1.16
N GLY A 26 2.53 -10.41 0.32
CA GLY A 26 1.96 -11.69 0.76
C GLY A 26 2.71 -12.40 1.88
N PRO A 27 4.05 -12.57 1.81
CA PRO A 27 4.83 -13.18 2.89
C PRO A 27 4.70 -12.43 4.22
N GLU A 28 4.66 -11.11 4.18
CA GLU A 28 4.49 -10.27 5.35
C GLU A 28 3.11 -10.49 6.00
N LEU A 29 2.06 -10.55 5.20
CA LEU A 29 0.70 -10.82 5.67
C LEU A 29 0.52 -12.25 6.21
N ILE A 30 1.25 -13.24 5.67
CA ILE A 30 1.20 -14.62 6.16
C ILE A 30 1.88 -14.74 7.52
N ASN A 31 3.04 -14.11 7.70
CA ASN A 31 3.91 -14.28 8.85
C ASN A 31 3.52 -13.44 10.07
N ASN A 32 2.69 -12.41 9.87
CA ASN A 32 2.31 -11.46 10.91
C ASN A 32 0.80 -11.40 11.17
N ASN A 33 0.44 -10.88 12.34
CA ASN A 33 -0.93 -10.60 12.75
C ASN A 33 -1.11 -9.10 12.91
N TYR A 34 -1.54 -8.45 11.85
CA TYR A 34 -1.84 -7.03 11.84
C TYR A 34 -3.27 -6.77 12.28
N SER A 35 -3.47 -5.69 13.02
CA SER A 35 -4.79 -5.23 13.47
C SER A 35 -5.30 -4.04 12.64
N ASN A 36 -4.38 -3.21 12.14
CA ASN A 36 -4.73 -2.02 11.37
C ASN A 36 -3.75 -1.84 10.20
N ILE A 37 -4.31 -1.79 9.00
CA ILE A 37 -3.61 -1.53 7.74
C ILE A 37 -4.06 -0.18 7.20
N LEU A 38 -3.12 0.66 6.76
CA LEU A 38 -3.37 1.92 6.08
C LEU A 38 -2.84 1.85 4.65
N GLU A 39 -3.73 2.05 3.70
CA GLU A 39 -3.44 2.08 2.27
C GLU A 39 -3.62 3.50 1.73
N PHE A 40 -2.61 4.02 1.07
CA PHE A 40 -2.68 5.24 0.29
C PHE A 40 -2.62 4.91 -1.20
N GLY A 41 -3.70 5.24 -1.93
CA GLY A 41 -3.87 4.89 -3.33
C GLY A 41 -4.64 3.58 -3.52
N VAL A 42 -5.94 3.70 -3.86
CA VAL A 42 -6.84 2.55 -4.11
C VAL A 42 -6.84 2.15 -5.57
N SER A 43 -6.82 3.13 -6.45
CA SER A 43 -6.97 3.01 -7.89
C SER A 43 -8.29 2.35 -8.37
N GLN A 44 -8.57 2.45 -9.66
CA GLN A 44 -9.79 1.85 -10.24
C GLN A 44 -9.79 0.31 -10.14
N LYS A 45 -8.62 -0.33 -10.16
CA LYS A 45 -8.47 -1.79 -10.14
C LYS A 45 -8.57 -2.38 -8.73
N CYS A 46 -8.34 -1.59 -7.68
CA CYS A 46 -8.46 -1.96 -6.28
C CYS A 46 -7.70 -3.26 -5.90
N MET A 47 -6.55 -3.54 -6.52
CA MET A 47 -5.86 -4.82 -6.34
C MET A 47 -5.28 -4.98 -4.94
N SER A 48 -4.59 -3.96 -4.44
CA SER A 48 -4.05 -3.94 -3.08
C SER A 48 -5.17 -3.95 -2.04
N THR A 49 -6.22 -3.16 -2.28
CA THR A 49 -7.41 -3.15 -1.43
C THR A 49 -8.06 -4.53 -1.33
N GLU A 50 -8.22 -5.25 -2.45
CA GLU A 50 -8.76 -6.62 -2.46
C GLU A 50 -7.87 -7.58 -1.67
N LEU A 51 -6.54 -7.49 -1.84
CA LEU A 51 -5.58 -8.29 -1.09
C LEU A 51 -5.71 -8.08 0.42
N PHE A 52 -5.70 -6.81 0.85
CA PHE A 52 -5.82 -6.45 2.26
C PHE A 52 -7.18 -6.81 2.86
N LEU A 53 -8.28 -6.65 2.12
CA LEU A 53 -9.60 -7.05 2.61
C LEU A 53 -9.71 -8.55 2.85
N ASN A 54 -9.18 -9.37 1.94
CA ASN A 54 -9.16 -10.83 2.15
C ASN A 54 -8.29 -11.21 3.36
N TYR A 55 -7.19 -10.51 3.59
CA TYR A 55 -6.42 -10.67 4.82
C TYR A 55 -7.25 -10.29 6.05
N CYS A 56 -7.87 -9.11 6.06
CA CYS A 56 -8.68 -8.61 7.19
C CYS A 56 -9.88 -9.51 7.49
N GLU A 57 -10.48 -10.15 6.48
CA GLU A 57 -11.54 -11.14 6.68
C GLU A 57 -11.04 -12.42 7.34
N SER A 58 -9.78 -12.78 7.13
CA SER A 58 -9.16 -13.96 7.72
C SER A 58 -8.57 -13.72 9.11
N LYS A 59 -8.49 -12.46 9.54
CA LYS A 59 -7.91 -11.98 10.79
C LYS A 59 -8.81 -10.92 11.44
N GLU A 60 -8.56 -10.61 12.71
CA GLU A 60 -9.16 -9.45 13.39
C GLU A 60 -8.43 -8.16 13.00
N CYS A 61 -8.58 -7.75 11.73
CA CYS A 61 -7.87 -6.62 11.14
C CYS A 61 -8.84 -5.63 10.50
N ASN A 62 -8.49 -4.34 10.50
CA ASN A 62 -9.21 -3.28 9.80
C ASN A 62 -8.33 -2.67 8.71
N LEU A 63 -8.94 -2.36 7.58
CA LEU A 63 -8.32 -1.66 6.47
C LEU A 63 -8.85 -0.23 6.40
N PHE A 64 -7.95 0.73 6.38
CA PHE A 64 -8.20 2.14 6.11
C PHE A 64 -7.57 2.48 4.77
N SER A 65 -8.37 2.88 3.78
CA SER A 65 -7.86 3.24 2.45
C SER A 65 -8.14 4.69 2.13
N VAL A 66 -7.13 5.41 1.70
CA VAL A 66 -7.16 6.83 1.38
C VAL A 66 -6.94 7.03 -0.11
N ASP A 67 -7.83 7.76 -0.78
CA ASP A 67 -7.66 8.16 -2.17
C ASP A 67 -8.39 9.48 -2.42
N ASN A 68 -7.88 10.30 -3.33
CA ASN A 68 -8.52 11.55 -3.73
C ASN A 68 -9.72 11.34 -4.67
N VAL A 69 -9.80 10.19 -5.33
CA VAL A 69 -10.95 9.72 -6.10
C VAL A 69 -11.85 8.88 -5.20
N ASP A 70 -13.16 9.03 -5.34
CA ASP A 70 -14.12 8.30 -4.52
C ASP A 70 -14.31 6.86 -5.02
N TYR A 71 -13.84 5.91 -4.20
CA TYR A 71 -14.01 4.48 -4.42
C TYR A 71 -14.87 3.79 -3.35
N SER A 72 -15.57 4.55 -2.49
CA SER A 72 -16.33 4.03 -1.34
C SER A 72 -17.34 2.94 -1.68
N GLU A 73 -17.87 2.95 -2.91
CA GLU A 73 -18.85 1.97 -3.38
C GLU A 73 -18.24 0.66 -3.92
N LYS A 74 -16.90 0.55 -3.99
CA LYS A 74 -16.23 -0.63 -4.58
C LYS A 74 -16.41 -1.91 -3.75
N PHE A 75 -16.42 -1.77 -2.43
CA PHE A 75 -16.57 -2.90 -1.52
C PHE A 75 -17.61 -2.58 -0.44
N LYS A 76 -18.46 -3.55 -0.13
CA LYS A 76 -19.36 -3.50 1.03
C LYS A 76 -18.81 -4.42 2.10
N ASN A 77 -17.87 -3.91 2.90
CA ASN A 77 -17.16 -4.68 3.91
C ASN A 77 -17.03 -3.86 5.19
N ASN A 78 -17.46 -4.41 6.33
CA ASN A 78 -17.42 -3.71 7.61
C ASN A 78 -16.01 -3.55 8.20
N LYS A 79 -15.03 -4.26 7.66
CA LYS A 79 -13.61 -4.12 8.01
C LYS A 79 -12.89 -3.07 7.16
N TRP A 80 -13.59 -2.47 6.21
CA TRP A 80 -13.05 -1.44 5.33
C TRP A 80 -13.62 -0.07 5.65
N LYS A 81 -12.73 0.89 5.83
CA LYS A 81 -13.07 2.30 5.93
C LYS A 81 -12.37 3.07 4.82
N PHE A 82 -13.14 3.51 3.84
CA PHE A 82 -12.64 4.39 2.79
C PHE A 82 -12.65 5.85 3.27
N ILE A 83 -11.57 6.58 2.99
CA ILE A 83 -11.36 7.97 3.35
C ILE A 83 -11.05 8.74 2.07
N LYS A 84 -12.00 9.52 1.59
CA LYS A 84 -11.79 10.39 0.42
C LYS A 84 -10.98 11.60 0.83
N SER A 85 -9.68 11.55 0.57
CA SER A 85 -8.72 12.60 0.89
C SER A 85 -7.43 12.45 0.09
N ARG A 86 -6.60 13.46 0.14
CA ARG A 86 -5.18 13.33 -0.22
C ARG A 86 -4.44 12.65 0.93
N ASP A 87 -3.39 11.91 0.61
CA ASP A 87 -2.51 11.25 1.56
C ASP A 87 -1.77 12.24 2.48
N ASP A 88 -1.51 13.46 2.00
CA ASP A 88 -0.82 14.52 2.74
C ASP A 88 -1.76 15.46 3.55
N ASP A 89 -3.06 15.26 3.50
CA ASP A 89 -4.01 15.92 4.41
C ASP A 89 -4.06 15.17 5.76
N PHE A 90 -2.94 15.20 6.44
CA PHE A 90 -2.73 14.46 7.69
C PHE A 90 -3.80 14.76 8.74
N LYS A 91 -4.17 16.04 8.92
CA LYS A 91 -5.16 16.44 9.93
C LYS A 91 -6.50 15.76 9.70
N PHE A 92 -6.93 15.66 8.46
CA PHE A 92 -8.18 15.02 8.10
C PHE A 92 -8.05 13.49 8.24
N VAL A 93 -7.06 12.89 7.60
CA VAL A 93 -6.87 11.43 7.60
C VAL A 93 -6.69 10.89 9.02
N SER A 94 -5.86 11.55 9.85
CA SER A 94 -5.58 11.11 11.22
C SER A 94 -6.81 11.08 12.14
N SER A 95 -7.85 11.87 11.83
CA SER A 95 -9.12 11.82 12.57
C SER A 95 -9.95 10.55 12.33
N TYR A 96 -9.58 9.76 11.33
CA TYR A 96 -10.30 8.56 10.90
C TYR A 96 -9.57 7.25 11.18
N ILE A 97 -8.27 7.30 11.43
CA ILE A 97 -7.42 6.13 11.65
C ILE A 97 -7.04 5.98 13.13
N PRO A 98 -6.76 4.77 13.62
CA PRO A 98 -6.26 4.57 14.97
C PRO A 98 -4.81 5.05 15.09
N HIS A 99 -4.37 5.36 16.32
CA HIS A 99 -2.99 5.78 16.61
C HIS A 99 -1.94 4.67 16.37
N LYS A 100 -2.36 3.44 16.15
CA LYS A 100 -1.47 2.30 15.92
C LYS A 100 -1.79 1.70 14.58
N ILE A 101 -0.87 1.85 13.64
CA ILE A 101 -0.91 1.23 12.30
C ILE A 101 0.22 0.19 12.23
N ASP A 102 -0.12 -1.00 11.81
CA ASP A 102 0.83 -2.11 11.74
C ASP A 102 1.45 -2.26 10.34
N LEU A 103 0.74 -1.84 9.29
CA LEU A 103 1.23 -1.85 7.92
C LEU A 103 0.73 -0.60 7.19
N ILE A 104 1.65 0.09 6.50
CA ILE A 104 1.31 1.15 5.55
C ILE A 104 1.74 0.71 4.14
N LEU A 105 0.84 0.86 3.18
CA LEU A 105 1.16 0.84 1.75
C LEU A 105 1.03 2.24 1.18
N LEU A 106 2.07 2.76 0.54
CA LEU A 106 2.06 4.02 -0.19
C LEU A 106 2.19 3.75 -1.68
N ASP A 107 1.08 3.94 -2.41
CA ASP A 107 0.96 3.78 -3.86
C ASP A 107 0.24 5.01 -4.47
N THR A 108 0.80 6.20 -4.25
CA THR A 108 0.25 7.48 -4.73
C THR A 108 1.28 8.25 -5.56
N VAL A 109 1.87 9.30 -5.02
CA VAL A 109 2.90 10.10 -5.67
C VAL A 109 4.28 9.58 -5.25
N HIS A 110 5.07 9.11 -6.20
CA HIS A 110 6.36 8.47 -5.95
C HIS A 110 7.56 9.44 -5.93
N GLU A 111 7.30 10.75 -5.93
CA GLU A 111 8.35 11.77 -5.81
C GLU A 111 8.99 11.74 -4.43
N ALA A 112 10.33 11.77 -4.38
CA ALA A 112 11.10 11.61 -3.15
C ALA A 112 10.68 12.55 -2.02
N LYS A 113 10.42 13.83 -2.32
CA LYS A 113 9.97 14.81 -1.32
C LYS A 113 8.58 14.52 -0.78
N HIS A 114 7.69 13.99 -1.63
CA HIS A 114 6.34 13.62 -1.21
C HIS A 114 6.39 12.37 -0.32
N VAL A 115 7.10 11.34 -0.75
CA VAL A 115 7.27 10.10 0.04
C VAL A 115 7.90 10.40 1.40
N GLU A 116 8.97 11.20 1.44
CA GLU A 116 9.59 11.65 2.70
C GLU A 116 8.57 12.36 3.60
N LYS A 117 7.78 13.29 3.05
CA LYS A 117 6.72 13.98 3.79
C LYS A 117 5.71 13.00 4.39
N ILE A 118 5.23 12.01 3.61
CA ILE A 118 4.26 11.02 4.09
C ILE A 118 4.87 10.16 5.21
N ILE A 119 6.12 9.72 5.07
CA ILE A 119 6.80 8.97 6.13
C ILE A 119 6.80 9.79 7.43
N TYR A 120 7.24 11.06 7.39
CA TYR A 120 7.28 11.92 8.59
C TYR A 120 5.90 12.17 9.20
N LEU A 121 4.87 12.38 8.38
CA LEU A 121 3.52 12.64 8.87
C LEU A 121 2.93 11.45 9.64
N TYR A 122 3.23 10.22 9.21
CA TYR A 122 2.64 9.01 9.79
C TYR A 122 3.61 8.21 10.66
N TYR A 123 4.85 8.68 10.86
CA TYR A 123 5.84 7.98 11.66
C TYR A 123 5.38 7.64 13.08
N ASP A 124 4.76 8.59 13.75
CA ASP A 124 4.26 8.43 15.13
C ASP A 124 3.08 7.45 15.24
N TYR A 125 2.48 7.07 14.11
CA TYR A 125 1.42 6.06 14.05
C TYR A 125 1.97 4.63 13.92
N LEU A 126 3.27 4.48 13.62
CA LEU A 126 3.94 3.20 13.50
C LEU A 126 4.47 2.72 14.86
N ASN A 127 4.56 1.42 15.02
CA ASN A 127 5.27 0.79 16.13
C ASN A 127 6.55 0.10 15.61
N LEU A 128 7.39 -0.41 16.52
CA LEU A 128 8.68 -1.03 16.16
C LEU A 128 8.58 -2.26 15.25
N GLN A 129 7.39 -2.84 15.10
CA GLN A 129 7.14 -4.03 14.27
C GLN A 129 6.31 -3.69 13.04
N SER A 130 6.02 -2.41 12.80
CA SER A 130 5.24 -1.98 11.65
C SER A 130 6.06 -2.05 10.38
N CYS A 131 5.39 -2.37 9.26
CA CYS A 131 5.95 -2.35 7.91
C CYS A 131 5.47 -1.14 7.12
N PHE A 132 6.36 -0.54 6.35
CA PHE A 132 6.04 0.53 5.41
C PHE A 132 6.46 0.10 4.00
N PHE A 133 5.48 -0.16 3.14
CA PHE A 133 5.70 -0.48 1.73
C PHE A 133 5.51 0.75 0.86
N ILE A 134 6.44 0.97 -0.07
CA ILE A 134 6.36 2.04 -1.07
C ILE A 134 6.40 1.38 -2.44
N ASP A 135 5.35 1.56 -3.24
CA ASP A 135 5.30 0.96 -4.57
C ASP A 135 6.15 1.76 -5.58
N ASP A 136 6.49 1.10 -6.65
CA ASP A 136 7.13 1.64 -7.86
C ASP A 136 8.43 2.45 -7.70
N ILE A 137 9.19 2.29 -6.61
CA ILE A 137 10.45 3.02 -6.40
C ILE A 137 11.72 2.23 -6.77
N SER A 138 11.66 0.89 -6.85
CA SER A 138 12.86 0.05 -6.94
C SER A 138 13.10 -0.61 -8.30
N TRP A 139 12.23 -0.44 -9.29
CA TRP A 139 12.31 -1.17 -10.55
C TRP A 139 13.21 -0.54 -11.62
N ILE A 140 13.44 0.79 -11.57
CA ILE A 140 14.24 1.53 -12.56
C ILE A 140 15.66 1.00 -12.72
N PRO A 141 16.41 0.60 -11.65
CA PRO A 141 17.74 0.03 -11.81
C PRO A 141 17.80 -1.23 -12.68
N TYR A 142 16.69 -1.92 -12.82
CA TYR A 142 16.58 -3.17 -13.59
C TYR A 142 16.14 -2.96 -15.05
N LEU A 143 15.85 -1.71 -15.44
CA LEU A 143 15.55 -1.38 -16.83
C LEU A 143 16.82 -1.37 -17.67
N ILE A 144 16.68 -1.84 -18.92
CA ILE A 144 17.71 -1.61 -19.94
C ILE A 144 17.77 -0.11 -20.31
N ASP A 145 18.93 0.38 -20.67
CA ASP A 145 19.15 1.81 -20.91
C ASP A 145 18.25 2.42 -21.99
N SER A 146 17.87 1.63 -23.03
CA SER A 146 16.92 2.07 -24.05
C SER A 146 15.52 2.37 -23.51
N ASP A 147 15.14 1.75 -22.41
CA ASP A 147 13.82 1.91 -21.82
C ASP A 147 13.80 3.01 -20.76
N LYS A 148 14.95 3.31 -20.11
CA LYS A 148 15.05 4.39 -19.10
C LYS A 148 14.59 5.74 -19.64
N SER A 149 14.89 6.05 -20.90
CA SER A 149 14.49 7.31 -21.54
C SER A 149 12.98 7.46 -21.78
N ARG A 150 12.25 6.36 -21.81
CA ARG A 150 10.79 6.35 -22.03
C ARG A 150 10.01 6.64 -20.74
N PHE A 151 10.64 6.49 -19.60
CA PHE A 151 10.00 6.54 -18.28
C PHE A 151 10.54 7.71 -17.47
N TYR A 152 10.55 8.90 -18.07
CA TYR A 152 11.05 10.11 -17.42
C TYR A 152 10.35 10.44 -16.09
N ALA A 153 9.08 10.10 -15.99
CA ALA A 153 8.32 10.29 -14.75
C ALA A 153 8.84 9.42 -13.59
N GLU A 154 9.46 8.28 -13.90
CA GLU A 154 9.98 7.34 -12.91
C GLU A 154 11.40 7.65 -12.44
N ILE A 155 12.07 8.66 -12.99
CA ILE A 155 13.32 9.17 -12.45
C ILE A 155 13.13 9.63 -11.00
N ASN A 156 11.99 10.23 -10.70
CA ASN A 156 11.62 10.64 -9.34
C ASN A 156 11.52 9.44 -8.38
N ASN A 157 11.05 8.30 -8.88
CA ASN A 157 10.94 7.07 -8.10
C ASN A 157 12.33 6.52 -7.74
N TYR A 158 13.29 6.60 -8.67
CA TYR A 158 14.67 6.21 -8.40
C TYR A 158 15.35 7.12 -7.37
N GLU A 159 15.12 8.42 -7.42
CA GLU A 159 15.61 9.36 -6.40
C GLU A 159 15.03 9.02 -5.03
N THR A 160 13.76 8.62 -4.95
CA THR A 160 13.12 8.14 -3.72
C THR A 160 13.84 6.90 -3.19
N PHE A 161 14.09 5.91 -4.04
CA PHE A 161 14.80 4.70 -3.67
C PHE A 161 16.19 4.99 -3.10
N ILE A 162 16.98 5.83 -3.78
CA ILE A 162 18.33 6.21 -3.33
C ILE A 162 18.31 6.97 -2.00
N LYS A 163 17.31 7.81 -1.74
CA LYS A 163 17.19 8.54 -0.48
C LYS A 163 16.77 7.67 0.72
N LEU A 164 16.14 6.55 0.47
CA LEU A 164 15.69 5.62 1.52
C LEU A 164 16.73 4.54 1.86
N LEU A 165 17.80 4.41 1.06
CA LEU A 165 18.97 3.57 1.33
C LEU A 165 19.94 4.27 2.28
#